data_889b708b7d3de967f9ed473bd39fea96
#
_entry.id   889b708b7d3de967f9ed473bd39fea96
#
_cell.length_a   1.000
_cell.length_b   1.000
_cell.length_c   1.000
_cell.angle_alpha   90.00
_cell.angle_beta   90.00
_cell.angle_gamma   90.00
#
_symmetry.space_group_name_H-M   'P 1'
#
loop_
_entity.id
_entity.type
_entity.pdbx_description
1 polymer ?
#
loop_
_entity_poly.entity_id
_entity_poly.type
_entity_poly.pdbx_seq_one_letter_code
_entity_poly.pdbx_strand_id
1 'polypeptide(L)'
;MKIMGIVAGRHNGNSEILVKEALNAAKEKGAEVTLINLFDYNILPCTGCESCTMRMGDVGMGKADHYDGCVLKNKDDMDKIMQVMQKQNGIIVGVPTYDLMPSSLYTRFAQRFLAYELSFQLKVGLVKEDPH
;
A
#
# COMPACT_ATOMS: atom_id res chain seq x y z
N MET A 1 8.75 -7.55 -15.85
CA MET A 1 8.65 -7.45 -14.37
C MET A 1 8.50 -6.00 -13.99
N LYS A 2 7.57 -5.71 -13.11
CA LYS A 2 7.28 -4.35 -12.63
C LYS A 2 7.70 -4.21 -11.18
N ILE A 3 8.57 -3.26 -10.88
CA ILE A 3 9.10 -3.00 -9.52
C ILE A 3 8.76 -1.55 -9.14
N MET A 4 8.19 -1.40 -7.96
CA MET A 4 7.83 -0.09 -7.40
C MET A 4 8.72 0.25 -6.22
N GLY A 5 9.28 1.45 -6.23
CA GLY A 5 9.95 2.02 -5.07
C GLY A 5 9.00 2.94 -4.31
N ILE A 6 8.95 2.81 -3.00
CA ILE A 6 8.19 3.69 -2.12
C ILE A 6 9.15 4.32 -1.13
N VAL A 7 9.18 5.64 -1.09
CA VAL A 7 10.01 6.42 -0.18
C VAL A 7 9.11 7.08 0.87
N ALA A 8 9.40 6.85 2.15
CA ALA A 8 8.66 7.44 3.26
C ALA A 8 9.47 8.52 3.98
N GLY A 9 10.15 9.37 3.21
CA GLY A 9 11.00 10.43 3.74
C GLY A 9 11.03 11.65 2.83
N ARG A 10 11.78 12.66 3.26
CA ARG A 10 11.93 13.90 2.50
C ARG A 10 12.57 13.65 1.13
N HIS A 11 12.32 14.57 0.18
CA HIS A 11 13.00 14.57 -1.10
C HIS A 11 14.51 14.74 -0.92
N ASN A 12 15.27 14.04 -1.76
CA ASN A 12 16.74 14.06 -1.77
C ASN A 12 17.38 13.61 -0.44
N GLY A 13 16.63 12.90 0.40
CA GLY A 13 17.17 12.26 1.60
C GLY A 13 17.81 10.91 1.28
N ASN A 14 18.47 10.33 2.28
CA ASN A 14 19.18 9.06 2.12
C ASN A 14 18.26 7.91 1.68
N SER A 15 17.04 7.85 2.23
CA SER A 15 16.08 6.81 1.85
C SER A 15 15.70 6.89 0.37
N GLU A 16 15.49 8.09 -0.15
CA GLU A 16 15.18 8.27 -1.56
C GLU A 16 16.37 7.88 -2.45
N ILE A 17 17.57 8.28 -2.07
CA ILE A 17 18.80 7.92 -2.81
C ILE A 17 18.96 6.41 -2.89
N LEU A 18 18.80 5.71 -1.77
CA LEU A 18 18.94 4.25 -1.71
C LEU A 18 17.87 3.53 -2.55
N VAL A 19 16.63 3.99 -2.47
CA VAL A 19 15.54 3.41 -3.28
C VAL A 19 15.79 3.63 -4.77
N LYS A 20 16.24 4.84 -5.17
CA LYS A 20 16.58 5.13 -6.56
C LYS A 20 17.71 4.25 -7.08
N GLU A 21 18.75 4.02 -6.27
CA GLU A 21 19.84 3.12 -6.64
C GLU A 21 19.34 1.68 -6.85
N ALA A 22 18.50 1.19 -5.94
CA ALA A 22 17.90 -0.14 -6.07
C ALA A 22 17.02 -0.24 -7.32
N LEU A 23 16.22 0.79 -7.63
CA LEU A 23 15.41 0.81 -8.83
C LEU A 23 16.25 0.88 -10.11
N ASN A 24 17.36 1.63 -10.10
CA ASN A 24 18.28 1.68 -11.23
C ASN A 24 18.88 0.29 -11.51
N ALA A 25 19.28 -0.43 -10.48
CA ALA A 25 19.77 -1.80 -10.61
C ALA A 25 18.71 -2.73 -11.21
N ALA A 26 17.46 -2.61 -10.76
CA ALA A 26 16.35 -3.39 -11.31
C ALA A 26 16.09 -3.04 -12.79
N LYS A 27 16.15 -1.76 -13.13
CA LYS A 27 15.97 -1.28 -14.51
C LYS A 27 17.05 -1.81 -15.44
N GLU A 28 18.30 -1.86 -14.99
CA GLU A 28 19.40 -2.44 -15.74
C GLU A 28 19.19 -3.93 -16.05
N LYS A 29 18.44 -4.64 -15.22
CA LYS A 29 18.06 -6.02 -15.41
C LYS A 29 16.78 -6.21 -16.22
N GLY A 30 16.23 -5.12 -16.79
CA GLY A 30 15.07 -5.16 -17.66
C GLY A 30 13.72 -4.94 -16.96
N ALA A 31 13.71 -4.56 -15.70
CA ALA A 31 12.45 -4.26 -15.00
C ALA A 31 11.89 -2.89 -15.40
N GLU A 32 10.57 -2.80 -15.46
CA GLU A 32 9.85 -1.54 -15.53
C GLU A 32 9.71 -0.99 -14.10
N VAL A 33 10.21 0.21 -13.84
CA VAL A 33 10.29 0.75 -12.49
C VAL A 33 9.41 1.99 -12.32
N THR A 34 8.83 2.13 -11.13
CA THR A 34 8.03 3.29 -10.71
C THR A 34 8.51 3.74 -9.34
N LEU A 35 8.65 5.05 -9.15
CA LEU A 35 9.02 5.64 -7.86
C LEU A 35 7.87 6.48 -7.33
N ILE A 36 7.48 6.25 -6.08
CA ILE A 36 6.54 7.08 -5.34
C ILE A 36 7.21 7.55 -4.06
N ASN A 37 7.15 8.86 -3.81
CA ASN A 37 7.54 9.42 -2.52
C ASN A 37 6.27 9.82 -1.76
N LEU A 38 6.05 9.24 -0.60
CA LEU A 38 4.84 9.46 0.20
C LEU A 38 4.71 10.92 0.69
N PHE A 39 5.80 11.67 0.67
CA PHE A 39 5.79 13.10 0.99
C PHE A 39 4.89 13.90 0.04
N ASP A 40 4.72 13.44 -1.19
CA ASP A 40 3.91 14.10 -2.22
C ASP A 40 2.43 13.72 -2.19
N TYR A 41 2.04 12.82 -1.29
CA TYR A 41 0.68 12.30 -1.21
C TYR A 41 0.04 12.63 0.12
N ASN A 42 -1.25 12.88 0.08
CA ASN A 42 -2.04 13.06 1.29
C ASN A 42 -2.55 11.70 1.76
N ILE A 43 -2.04 11.22 2.89
CA ILE A 43 -2.48 9.97 3.51
C ILE A 43 -2.95 10.30 4.92
N LEU A 44 -4.25 10.15 5.16
CA LEU A 44 -4.84 10.36 6.48
C LEU A 44 -4.49 9.19 7.39
N PRO A 45 -4.21 9.44 8.66
CA PRO A 45 -3.92 8.38 9.62
C PRO A 45 -5.15 7.50 9.86
N CYS A 46 -4.92 6.23 10.15
CA CYS A 46 -5.97 5.34 10.61
C CYS A 46 -6.53 5.84 11.95
N THR A 47 -7.85 5.95 12.05
CA THR A 47 -8.52 6.41 13.27
C THR A 47 -8.89 5.28 14.23
N GLY A 48 -8.65 4.03 13.83
CA GLY A 48 -9.02 2.87 14.65
C GLY A 48 -10.52 2.62 14.74
N CYS A 49 -11.30 3.10 13.78
CA CYS A 49 -12.77 2.97 13.80
C CYS A 49 -13.27 1.55 13.55
N GLU A 50 -12.41 0.62 13.14
CA GLU A 50 -12.72 -0.79 12.87
C GLU A 50 -13.78 -1.05 11.79
N SER A 51 -14.23 -0.04 11.08
CA SER A 51 -15.28 -0.20 10.04
C SER A 51 -14.87 -1.15 8.93
N CYS A 52 -13.60 -1.18 8.56
CA CYS A 52 -13.10 -2.11 7.54
C CYS A 52 -13.24 -3.58 8.00
N THR A 53 -12.93 -3.86 9.26
CA THR A 53 -13.06 -5.20 9.84
C THR A 53 -14.54 -5.63 9.94
N MET A 54 -15.40 -4.72 10.37
CA MET A 54 -16.84 -4.96 10.45
C MET A 54 -17.43 -5.24 9.06
N ARG A 55 -17.07 -4.46 8.05
CA ARG A 55 -17.51 -4.66 6.66
C ARG A 55 -17.04 -6.00 6.11
N MET A 56 -15.82 -6.41 6.44
CA MET A 56 -15.32 -7.74 6.08
C MET A 56 -16.16 -8.85 6.72
N GLY A 57 -16.50 -8.70 7.99
CA GLY A 57 -17.39 -9.62 8.69
C GLY A 57 -18.76 -9.73 8.04
N ASP A 58 -19.35 -8.61 7.62
CA ASP A 58 -20.64 -8.58 6.93
C ASP A 58 -20.60 -9.34 5.61
N VAL A 59 -19.53 -9.20 4.83
CA VAL A 59 -19.34 -9.98 3.61
C VAL A 59 -19.20 -11.47 3.92
N GLY A 60 -18.39 -11.81 4.93
CA GLY A 60 -18.19 -13.21 5.34
C GLY A 60 -19.45 -13.90 5.86
N MET A 61 -20.38 -13.13 6.44
CA MET A 61 -21.68 -13.64 6.92
C MET A 61 -22.80 -13.55 5.86
N GLY A 62 -22.50 -13.12 4.66
CA GLY A 62 -23.48 -12.98 3.59
C GLY A 62 -24.44 -11.79 3.75
N LYS A 63 -24.13 -10.85 4.65
CA LYS A 63 -24.94 -9.64 4.86
C LYS A 63 -24.68 -8.53 3.85
N ALA A 64 -23.54 -8.58 3.17
CA ALA A 64 -23.16 -7.64 2.13
C ALA A 64 -22.57 -8.38 0.93
N ASP A 65 -22.84 -7.85 -0.28
CA ASP A 65 -22.42 -8.47 -1.54
C ASP A 65 -20.98 -8.09 -1.93
N HIS A 66 -20.45 -7.02 -1.38
CA HIS A 66 -19.13 -6.51 -1.71
C HIS A 66 -18.47 -5.85 -0.50
N TYR A 67 -17.16 -5.67 -0.59
CA TYR A 67 -16.36 -5.09 0.46
C TYR A 67 -16.00 -3.63 0.12
N ASP A 68 -16.49 -2.68 0.90
CA ASP A 68 -16.28 -1.24 0.67
C ASP A 68 -14.93 -0.72 1.17
N GLY A 69 -14.21 -1.48 1.96
CA GLY A 69 -12.89 -1.08 2.45
C GLY A 69 -12.92 -0.02 3.54
N CYS A 70 -11.96 0.90 3.50
CA CYS A 70 -11.79 1.95 4.50
C CYS A 70 -12.79 3.09 4.32
N VAL A 71 -13.30 3.65 5.42
CA VAL A 71 -14.17 4.84 5.39
C VAL A 71 -13.45 6.08 4.83
N LEU A 72 -12.12 6.10 4.84
CA LEU A 72 -11.31 7.18 4.28
C LEU A 72 -10.99 7.00 2.79
N LYS A 73 -11.48 5.97 2.16
CA LYS A 73 -11.12 5.53 0.81
C LYS A 73 -11.10 6.65 -0.23
N ASN A 74 -12.09 7.50 -0.26
CA ASN A 74 -12.20 8.57 -1.26
C ASN A 74 -11.82 9.94 -0.71
N LYS A 75 -11.18 10.00 0.45
CA LYS A 75 -10.85 11.25 1.14
C LYS A 75 -9.38 11.61 1.05
N ASP A 76 -8.54 10.69 0.58
CA ASP A 76 -7.10 10.90 0.44
C ASP A 76 -6.53 10.13 -0.75
N ASP A 77 -5.19 10.07 -0.85
CA ASP A 77 -4.51 9.48 -2.01
C ASP A 77 -4.18 8.00 -1.84
N MET A 78 -4.59 7.37 -0.74
CA MET A 78 -4.22 5.97 -0.46
C MET A 78 -4.68 5.02 -1.57
N ASP A 79 -5.89 5.19 -2.06
CA ASP A 79 -6.46 4.37 -3.13
C ASP A 79 -5.63 4.45 -4.42
N LYS A 80 -5.16 5.65 -4.78
CA LYS A 80 -4.32 5.86 -5.97
C LYS A 80 -3.01 5.08 -5.87
N ILE A 81 -2.38 5.11 -4.70
CA ILE A 81 -1.14 4.39 -4.45
C ILE A 81 -1.38 2.89 -4.53
N MET A 82 -2.45 2.41 -3.91
CA MET A 82 -2.78 0.99 -3.88
C MET A 82 -3.12 0.43 -5.26
N GLN A 83 -3.78 1.21 -6.10
CA GLN A 83 -4.08 0.80 -7.49
C GLN A 83 -2.80 0.56 -8.28
N VAL A 84 -1.79 1.39 -8.12
CA VAL A 84 -0.49 1.20 -8.77
C VAL A 84 0.24 0.02 -8.15
N MET A 85 0.24 -0.06 -6.83
CA MET A 85 0.96 -1.08 -6.05
C MET A 85 0.49 -2.51 -6.38
N GLN A 86 -0.82 -2.70 -6.56
CA GLN A 86 -1.40 -4.01 -6.89
C GLN A 86 -0.94 -4.56 -8.24
N LYS A 87 -0.44 -3.72 -9.13
CA LYS A 87 0.03 -4.11 -10.46
C LYS A 87 1.52 -4.46 -10.47
N GLN A 88 2.20 -4.35 -9.34
CA GLN A 88 3.63 -4.57 -9.26
C GLN A 88 3.97 -6.03 -8.95
N ASN A 89 5.12 -6.47 -9.41
CA ASN A 89 5.67 -7.79 -9.07
C ASN A 89 6.53 -7.74 -7.81
N GLY A 90 7.11 -6.59 -7.49
CA GLY A 90 7.91 -6.38 -6.30
C GLY A 90 7.90 -4.94 -5.85
N ILE A 91 8.16 -4.74 -4.56
CA ILE A 91 8.14 -3.41 -3.93
C ILE A 91 9.39 -3.25 -3.09
N ILE A 92 10.04 -2.11 -3.24
CA ILE A 92 11.19 -1.69 -2.44
C ILE A 92 10.74 -0.49 -1.61
N VAL A 93 10.88 -0.56 -0.30
CA VAL A 93 10.44 0.51 0.60
C VAL A 93 11.64 1.10 1.33
N GLY A 94 11.84 2.40 1.19
CA GLY A 94 12.84 3.16 1.93
C GLY A 94 12.16 3.94 3.06
N VAL A 95 12.52 3.63 4.30
CA VAL A 95 11.93 4.24 5.49
C VAL A 95 13.03 4.83 6.37
N PRO A 96 13.08 6.16 6.54
CA PRO A 96 14.03 6.75 7.49
C PRO A 96 13.58 6.49 8.93
N THR A 97 14.57 6.41 9.81
CA THR A 97 14.34 6.28 11.25
C THR A 97 14.47 7.64 11.91
N TYR A 98 13.43 8.08 12.59
CA TYR A 98 13.42 9.31 13.37
C TYR A 98 13.17 8.94 14.83
N ASP A 99 14.10 9.33 15.71
CA ASP A 99 14.04 9.03 17.15
C ASP A 99 13.72 7.54 17.42
N LEU A 100 14.48 6.65 16.76
CA LEU A 100 14.35 5.19 16.88
C LEU A 100 13.02 4.60 16.38
N MET A 101 12.21 5.41 15.70
CA MET A 101 10.91 5.00 15.14
C MET A 101 10.91 5.17 13.63
N PRO A 102 10.13 4.38 12.89
CA PRO A 102 9.92 4.65 11.48
C PRO A 102 9.21 6.01 11.30
N SER A 103 9.41 6.65 10.15
CA SER A 103 8.80 7.95 9.88
C SER A 103 7.26 7.89 9.98
N SER A 104 6.64 9.01 10.35
CA SER A 104 5.18 9.11 10.41
C SER A 104 4.52 8.91 9.04
N LEU A 105 5.20 9.25 7.96
CA LEU A 105 4.73 8.96 6.60
C LEU A 105 4.54 7.45 6.39
N TYR A 106 5.52 6.67 6.81
CA TYR A 106 5.45 5.22 6.72
C TYR A 106 4.36 4.64 7.63
N THR A 107 4.28 5.07 8.89
CA THR A 107 3.29 4.53 9.83
C THR A 107 1.86 4.83 9.40
N ARG A 108 1.59 6.02 8.91
CA ARG A 108 0.26 6.34 8.33
C ARG A 108 -0.07 5.45 7.14
N PHE A 109 0.86 5.28 6.25
CA PHE A 109 0.70 4.42 5.09
C PHE A 109 0.47 2.96 5.50
N ALA A 110 1.33 2.43 6.38
CA ALA A 110 1.26 1.04 6.84
C ALA A 110 -0.04 0.72 7.60
N GLN A 111 -0.49 1.61 8.47
CA GLN A 111 -1.72 1.41 9.24
C GLN A 111 -2.97 1.37 8.35
N ARG A 112 -2.92 1.99 7.18
CA ARG A 112 -4.03 1.98 6.22
C ARG A 112 -4.08 0.72 5.36
N PHE A 113 -3.07 -0.15 5.45
CA PHE A 113 -3.03 -1.41 4.70
C PHE A 113 -4.11 -2.39 5.09
N LEU A 114 -4.56 -2.42 6.34
CA LEU A 114 -5.51 -3.43 6.83
C LEU A 114 -6.73 -3.57 5.91
N ALA A 115 -7.33 -2.46 5.52
CA ALA A 115 -8.50 -2.47 4.66
C ALA A 115 -8.21 -3.09 3.28
N TYR A 116 -7.02 -2.89 2.75
CA TYR A 116 -6.60 -3.43 1.44
C TYR A 116 -6.18 -4.89 1.52
N GLU A 117 -5.54 -5.29 2.62
CA GLU A 117 -5.24 -6.69 2.89
C GLU A 117 -6.50 -7.53 2.98
N LEU A 118 -7.52 -7.04 3.67
CA LEU A 118 -8.82 -7.71 3.76
C LEU A 118 -9.46 -7.83 2.37
N SER A 119 -9.39 -6.79 1.56
CA SER A 119 -9.88 -6.82 0.18
C SER A 119 -9.13 -7.86 -0.66
N PHE A 120 -7.82 -7.95 -0.49
CA PHE A 120 -7.00 -8.95 -1.18
C PHE A 120 -7.35 -10.37 -0.73
N GLN A 121 -7.54 -10.59 0.56
CA GLN A 121 -7.93 -11.89 1.09
C GLN A 121 -9.28 -12.34 0.52
N LEU A 122 -10.25 -11.44 0.40
CA LEU A 122 -11.52 -11.74 -0.25
C LEU A 122 -11.34 -12.16 -1.70
N LYS A 123 -10.54 -11.42 -2.46
CA LYS A 123 -10.26 -11.74 -3.87
C LYS A 123 -9.57 -13.09 -4.02
N VAL A 124 -8.60 -13.36 -3.14
CA VAL A 124 -7.92 -14.66 -3.14
C VAL A 124 -8.88 -15.80 -2.78
N GLY A 125 -9.79 -15.56 -1.86
CA GLY A 125 -10.85 -16.52 -1.54
C GLY A 125 -11.73 -16.83 -2.75
N LEU A 126 -12.18 -15.77 -3.44
CA LEU A 126 -13.00 -15.91 -4.65
C LEU A 126 -12.26 -16.66 -5.76
N VAL A 127 -10.98 -16.38 -5.94
CA VAL A 127 -10.16 -17.08 -6.95
C VAL A 127 -9.98 -18.54 -6.61
N LYS A 128 -9.89 -18.89 -5.32
CA LYS A 128 -9.80 -20.30 -4.89
C LYS A 128 -11.08 -21.09 -5.08
N GLU A 129 -12.20 -20.39 -5.11
CA GLU A 129 -13.50 -21.01 -5.36
C GLU A 129 -13.78 -21.22 -6.85
N ASP A 130 -12.96 -20.65 -7.72
CA ASP A 130 -13.06 -20.84 -9.16
C ASP A 130 -12.18 -22.04 -9.58
N PRO A 131 -12.79 -23.19 -9.88
CA PRO A 131 -12.04 -24.44 -10.12
C PRO A 131 -11.59 -24.61 -11.56
N HIS A 132 -11.05 -23.61 -12.16
CA HIS A 132 -10.61 -23.75 -13.54
C HIS A 132 -9.39 -24.63 -13.74
#